data_2de5a4bd23b7ce6bba3d3df2ec9acb9e
#
_entry.id   2de5a4bd23b7ce6bba3d3df2ec9acb9e
#
_cell.length_a   1.000
_cell.length_b   1.000
_cell.length_c   1.000
_cell.angle_alpha   90.00
_cell.angle_beta   90.00
_cell.angle_gamma   90.00
#
_symmetry.space_group_name_H-M   'P 1'
#
loop_
_entity.id
_entity.type
_entity.pdbx_description
1 polymer ?
#
loop_
_entity_poly.entity_id
_entity_poly.type
_entity_poly.pdbx_seq_one_letter_code
_entity_poly.pdbx_strand_id
1 'polypeptide(L)'
;MNAPLKTAVNADCVIADIGLADWGRKEIRIAETEMPGLMAIREEFAKSQPLKGARITGSLHMTIQTAVLIETLQALGADVRWASCNIFSTQDHAAAAIAAKGTPVFAIKGETLAEYWDYTHRIFDFGAAGTPGEGPNMILDDGGDATLLMHLGKRAEKDASLIANPTSEEETCLFNSIKAKLAEDATWYSRKSAEIIGVTEETTTGVHRLKEMSAKGTLMFRAINVNDSVTKSKFDNLYGCRESLVDGIKRATDVMIAGKVAVVAGYGDVGKGSAQALRALSAQVWVTEIDPINALQAAMEGYKVVTMEYAADKADIFVTTTGNRDVITYEHMAAMKDQSIVCNIGHFDNEIQVAKLEEKCQWEEIKPQVDHVIFPDGTRIILLAKGRLVHLGCGTGHPSFVMSSSFANQTIAQIELFAHKDAYDIGKVYVLPKHLDEKVARLHLKKVGAMLTELSEEQAAYIGVPKQGPYKPDTYRY
;
A
#
# COMPACT_ATOMS: atom_id res chain seq x y z
N MET A 1 22.22 8.57 17.81
CA MET A 1 22.40 7.82 16.53
C MET A 1 22.62 8.82 15.42
N ASN A 2 23.62 8.62 14.56
CA ASN A 2 23.85 9.54 13.43
C ASN A 2 22.66 9.44 12.47
N ALA A 3 22.07 10.57 12.12
CA ALA A 3 21.09 10.63 11.04
C ALA A 3 21.71 10.00 9.78
N PRO A 4 20.97 9.22 9.00
CA PRO A 4 21.49 8.64 7.77
C PRO A 4 22.04 9.76 6.87
N LEU A 5 23.22 9.54 6.31
CA LEU A 5 23.84 10.46 5.38
C LEU A 5 22.99 10.51 4.12
N LYS A 6 22.25 11.62 3.94
CA LYS A 6 21.45 11.86 2.73
C LYS A 6 22.41 12.08 1.57
N THR A 7 22.45 11.17 0.60
CA THR A 7 23.27 11.31 -0.59
C THR A 7 22.38 11.71 -1.76
N ALA A 8 22.44 12.97 -2.17
CA ALA A 8 21.92 13.36 -3.48
C ALA A 8 22.83 12.75 -4.55
N VAL A 9 22.34 11.79 -5.30
CA VAL A 9 23.07 11.15 -6.41
C VAL A 9 23.17 12.09 -7.60
N ASN A 10 22.13 12.89 -7.78
CA ASN A 10 22.01 14.04 -8.67
C ASN A 10 20.93 14.97 -8.10
N ALA A 11 20.73 16.14 -8.72
CA ALA A 11 19.72 17.11 -8.26
C ALA A 11 18.28 16.55 -8.29
N ASP A 12 18.04 15.42 -8.98
CA ASP A 12 16.72 14.83 -9.22
C ASP A 12 16.57 13.44 -8.58
N CYS A 13 17.20 13.22 -7.43
CA CYS A 13 17.09 11.98 -6.67
C CYS A 13 17.44 12.20 -5.20
N VAL A 14 16.70 11.59 -4.27
CA VAL A 14 17.01 11.60 -2.83
C VAL A 14 16.88 10.18 -2.29
N ILE A 15 18.00 9.60 -1.88
CA ILE A 15 18.10 8.25 -1.31
C ILE A 15 19.08 8.24 -0.13
N ALA A 16 19.04 7.21 0.68
CA ALA A 16 19.92 7.10 1.86
C ALA A 16 21.40 6.94 1.50
N ASP A 17 21.72 5.95 0.66
CA ASP A 17 23.10 5.62 0.26
C ASP A 17 23.13 4.89 -1.09
N ILE A 18 23.79 5.49 -2.10
CA ILE A 18 23.98 4.85 -3.40
C ILE A 18 24.87 3.61 -3.35
N GLY A 19 25.73 3.49 -2.35
CA GLY A 19 26.60 2.34 -2.15
C GLY A 19 25.84 1.02 -1.93
N LEU A 20 24.54 1.10 -1.61
CA LEU A 20 23.67 -0.06 -1.45
C LEU A 20 23.13 -0.64 -2.77
N ALA A 21 23.41 0.02 -3.92
CA ALA A 21 22.84 -0.33 -5.22
C ALA A 21 23.14 -1.77 -5.65
N ASP A 22 24.36 -2.26 -5.45
CA ASP A 22 24.76 -3.62 -5.82
C ASP A 22 24.04 -4.67 -5.00
N TRP A 23 23.82 -4.42 -3.71
CA TRP A 23 23.01 -5.28 -2.87
C TRP A 23 21.56 -5.32 -3.36
N GLY A 24 20.95 -4.14 -3.54
CA GLY A 24 19.58 -4.04 -4.07
C GLY A 24 19.43 -4.78 -5.39
N ARG A 25 20.40 -4.66 -6.30
CA ARG A 25 20.37 -5.37 -7.58
C ARG A 25 20.37 -6.89 -7.43
N LYS A 26 21.09 -7.42 -6.47
CA LYS A 26 21.09 -8.87 -6.19
C LYS A 26 19.73 -9.35 -5.71
N GLU A 27 19.09 -8.63 -4.80
CA GLU A 27 17.76 -8.97 -4.29
C GLU A 27 16.66 -8.79 -5.36
N ILE A 28 16.75 -7.75 -6.20
CA ILE A 28 15.83 -7.57 -7.33
C ILE A 28 15.88 -8.78 -8.27
N ARG A 29 17.07 -9.34 -8.55
CA ARG A 29 17.18 -10.57 -9.35
C ARG A 29 16.48 -11.77 -8.73
N ILE A 30 16.53 -11.90 -7.40
CA ILE A 30 15.77 -12.95 -6.70
C ILE A 30 14.27 -12.69 -6.87
N ALA A 31 13.81 -11.45 -6.64
CA ALA A 31 12.40 -11.08 -6.78
C ALA A 31 11.87 -11.36 -8.19
N GLU A 32 12.63 -11.03 -9.24
CA GLU A 32 12.26 -11.32 -10.64
C GLU A 32 11.96 -12.80 -10.86
N THR A 33 12.68 -13.73 -10.20
CA THR A 33 12.41 -15.17 -10.31
C THR A 33 11.13 -15.60 -9.63
N GLU A 34 10.66 -14.82 -8.65
CA GLU A 34 9.46 -15.07 -7.85
C GLU A 34 8.25 -14.24 -8.30
N MET A 35 8.39 -13.40 -9.34
CA MET A 35 7.34 -12.53 -9.87
C MET A 35 6.93 -12.92 -11.31
N PRO A 36 6.44 -14.16 -11.53
CA PRO A 36 6.27 -14.71 -12.87
C PRO A 36 5.25 -13.96 -13.71
N GLY A 37 4.16 -13.46 -13.11
CA GLY A 37 3.11 -12.75 -13.83
C GLY A 37 3.60 -11.39 -14.34
N LEU A 38 4.29 -10.63 -13.47
CA LEU A 38 4.84 -9.34 -13.84
C LEU A 38 5.94 -9.47 -14.90
N MET A 39 6.81 -10.47 -14.74
CA MET A 39 7.87 -10.74 -15.74
C MET A 39 7.30 -11.19 -17.08
N ALA A 40 6.23 -11.99 -17.09
CA ALA A 40 5.55 -12.38 -18.33
C ALA A 40 4.92 -11.18 -19.04
N ILE A 41 4.31 -10.23 -18.31
CA ILE A 41 3.79 -8.98 -18.86
C ILE A 41 4.93 -8.13 -19.46
N ARG A 42 6.06 -8.02 -18.75
CA ARG A 42 7.25 -7.33 -19.27
C ARG A 42 7.70 -7.93 -20.59
N GLU A 43 7.81 -9.24 -20.68
CA GLU A 43 8.21 -9.95 -21.91
C GLU A 43 7.18 -9.77 -23.04
N GLU A 44 5.88 -9.90 -22.75
CA GLU A 44 4.79 -9.76 -23.71
C GLU A 44 4.80 -8.37 -24.37
N PHE A 45 4.95 -7.31 -23.58
CA PHE A 45 4.75 -5.94 -24.02
C PHE A 45 6.03 -5.13 -24.29
N ALA A 46 7.21 -5.62 -23.93
CA ALA A 46 8.47 -4.87 -24.08
C ALA A 46 8.74 -4.41 -25.53
N LYS A 47 8.33 -5.20 -26.53
CA LYS A 47 8.54 -4.84 -27.94
C LYS A 47 7.54 -3.80 -28.46
N SER A 48 6.27 -3.89 -28.04
CA SER A 48 5.20 -2.99 -28.46
C SER A 48 5.22 -1.66 -27.73
N GLN A 49 5.80 -1.62 -26.54
CA GLN A 49 5.90 -0.45 -25.67
C GLN A 49 4.57 0.33 -25.51
N PRO A 50 3.51 -0.29 -24.99
CA PRO A 50 2.18 0.33 -24.91
C PRO A 50 2.14 1.58 -24.02
N LEU A 51 3.14 1.77 -23.16
CA LEU A 51 3.30 2.95 -22.29
C LEU A 51 4.27 4.00 -22.85
N LYS A 52 4.63 3.90 -24.12
CA LYS A 52 5.51 4.91 -24.75
C LYS A 52 4.83 6.28 -24.72
N GLY A 53 5.48 7.24 -24.06
CA GLY A 53 4.96 8.59 -23.81
C GLY A 53 4.13 8.73 -22.51
N ALA A 54 3.94 7.65 -21.77
CA ALA A 54 3.42 7.73 -20.42
C ALA A 54 4.49 8.32 -19.50
N ARG A 55 4.10 9.32 -18.71
CA ARG A 55 4.87 9.92 -17.62
C ARG A 55 4.15 9.55 -16.31
N ILE A 56 4.68 8.53 -15.63
CA ILE A 56 4.05 7.93 -14.47
C ILE A 56 4.65 8.49 -13.19
N THR A 57 3.84 9.20 -12.42
CA THR A 57 4.13 9.52 -11.04
C THR A 57 3.74 8.34 -10.16
N GLY A 58 4.70 7.70 -9.51
CA GLY A 58 4.48 6.58 -8.60
C GLY A 58 4.64 6.98 -7.14
N SER A 59 3.61 6.72 -6.35
CA SER A 59 3.59 6.89 -4.89
C SER A 59 3.17 5.56 -4.27
N LEU A 60 4.14 4.67 -4.07
CA LEU A 60 3.95 3.32 -3.54
C LEU A 60 5.25 2.87 -2.85
N HIS A 61 5.13 2.04 -1.80
CA HIS A 61 6.25 1.57 -0.98
C HIS A 61 7.49 1.22 -1.80
N MET A 62 8.62 1.89 -1.56
CA MET A 62 9.86 1.67 -2.32
C MET A 62 10.58 0.40 -1.86
N THR A 63 10.03 -0.75 -2.22
CA THR A 63 10.54 -2.09 -1.89
C THR A 63 11.29 -2.72 -3.07
N ILE A 64 11.92 -3.87 -2.83
CA ILE A 64 12.54 -4.68 -3.90
C ILE A 64 11.52 -5.07 -4.97
N GLN A 65 10.29 -5.44 -4.59
CA GLN A 65 9.24 -5.80 -5.54
C GLN A 65 8.79 -4.59 -6.37
N THR A 66 8.72 -3.41 -5.75
CA THR A 66 8.43 -2.15 -6.43
C THR A 66 9.53 -1.78 -7.44
N ALA A 67 10.79 -2.09 -7.14
CA ALA A 67 11.85 -1.93 -8.11
C ALA A 67 11.62 -2.75 -9.40
N VAL A 68 11.11 -3.99 -9.26
CA VAL A 68 10.72 -4.82 -10.42
C VAL A 68 9.54 -4.20 -11.19
N LEU A 69 8.56 -3.60 -10.49
CA LEU A 69 7.45 -2.88 -11.12
C LEU A 69 7.95 -1.66 -11.91
N ILE A 70 8.79 -0.81 -11.31
CA ILE A 70 9.36 0.38 -11.96
C ILE A 70 10.08 -0.02 -13.25
N GLU A 71 10.97 -1.02 -13.19
CA GLU A 71 11.69 -1.51 -14.36
C GLU A 71 10.77 -2.14 -15.40
N THR A 72 9.65 -2.72 -14.99
CA THR A 72 8.63 -3.23 -15.92
C THR A 72 7.96 -2.07 -16.64
N LEU A 73 7.47 -1.06 -15.94
CA LEU A 73 6.84 0.12 -16.56
C LEU A 73 7.79 0.81 -17.54
N GLN A 74 9.06 0.95 -17.18
CA GLN A 74 10.10 1.51 -18.07
C GLN A 74 10.37 0.62 -19.31
N ALA A 75 10.41 -0.70 -19.15
CA ALA A 75 10.54 -1.62 -20.27
C ALA A 75 9.36 -1.52 -21.25
N LEU A 76 8.19 -1.15 -20.76
CA LEU A 76 6.99 -0.89 -21.55
C LEU A 76 6.94 0.53 -22.14
N GLY A 77 7.97 1.33 -21.93
CA GLY A 77 8.16 2.65 -22.57
C GLY A 77 7.80 3.86 -21.72
N ALA A 78 7.43 3.67 -20.45
CA ALA A 78 7.09 4.78 -19.55
C ALA A 78 8.33 5.53 -19.05
N ASP A 79 8.19 6.84 -18.86
CA ASP A 79 9.05 7.65 -18.00
C ASP A 79 8.46 7.65 -16.59
N VAL A 80 9.29 7.39 -15.58
CA VAL A 80 8.82 7.10 -14.21
C VAL A 80 9.57 7.93 -13.19
N ARG A 81 8.84 8.51 -12.24
CA ARG A 81 9.37 9.17 -11.02
C ARG A 81 8.69 8.55 -9.81
N TRP A 82 9.43 8.30 -8.73
CA TRP A 82 8.93 7.48 -7.63
C TRP A 82 9.22 8.05 -6.25
N ALA A 83 8.22 8.01 -5.36
CA ALA A 83 8.37 8.22 -3.92
C ALA A 83 7.70 7.07 -3.15
N SER A 84 8.08 6.87 -1.91
CA SER A 84 7.38 5.94 -1.03
C SER A 84 6.08 6.56 -0.52
N CYS A 85 5.05 5.74 -0.33
CA CYS A 85 3.77 6.16 0.25
C CYS A 85 3.72 5.99 1.79
N ASN A 86 4.85 5.72 2.44
CA ASN A 86 4.94 5.57 3.89
C ASN A 86 6.37 5.81 4.38
N ILE A 87 6.52 6.56 5.47
CA ILE A 87 7.82 7.00 6.01
C ILE A 87 8.72 5.86 6.50
N PHE A 88 8.20 4.66 6.76
CA PHE A 88 8.97 3.52 7.29
C PHE A 88 9.11 2.34 6.33
N SER A 89 8.48 2.39 5.16
CA SER A 89 8.38 1.23 4.27
C SER A 89 9.49 1.09 3.24
N THR A 90 10.29 2.13 3.02
CA THR A 90 11.39 2.12 2.04
C THR A 90 12.43 1.05 2.41
N GLN A 91 12.87 0.29 1.42
CA GLN A 91 14.09 -0.49 1.45
C GLN A 91 15.19 0.31 0.74
N ASP A 92 16.11 0.90 1.49
CA ASP A 92 17.11 1.85 0.98
C ASP A 92 17.98 1.26 -0.14
N HIS A 93 18.27 -0.05 -0.08
CA HIS A 93 19.01 -0.74 -1.14
C HIS A 93 18.18 -0.93 -2.43
N ALA A 94 16.83 -1.01 -2.33
CA ALA A 94 15.97 -1.00 -3.51
C ALA A 94 15.95 0.38 -4.18
N ALA A 95 15.80 1.45 -3.38
CA ALA A 95 15.86 2.83 -3.87
C ALA A 95 17.22 3.12 -4.54
N ALA A 96 18.33 2.69 -3.92
CA ALA A 96 19.67 2.84 -4.47
C ALA A 96 19.85 2.12 -5.81
N ALA A 97 19.35 0.88 -5.95
CA ALA A 97 19.46 0.10 -7.18
C ALA A 97 18.71 0.74 -8.37
N ILE A 98 17.57 1.36 -8.11
CA ILE A 98 16.78 2.06 -9.13
C ILE A 98 17.39 3.41 -9.46
N ALA A 99 17.83 4.18 -8.47
CA ALA A 99 18.52 5.45 -8.66
C ALA A 99 19.83 5.31 -9.45
N ALA A 100 20.59 4.23 -9.20
CA ALA A 100 21.83 3.95 -9.93
C ALA A 100 21.63 3.74 -11.44
N LYS A 101 20.41 3.42 -11.88
CA LYS A 101 20.02 3.34 -13.30
C LYS A 101 19.52 4.67 -13.87
N GLY A 102 19.50 5.73 -13.08
CA GLY A 102 19.10 7.07 -13.48
C GLY A 102 17.60 7.35 -13.35
N THR A 103 16.82 6.47 -12.74
CA THR A 103 15.42 6.74 -12.43
C THR A 103 15.32 7.69 -11.24
N PRO A 104 14.56 8.79 -11.33
CA PRO A 104 14.32 9.68 -10.20
C PRO A 104 13.55 8.97 -9.08
N VAL A 105 14.19 8.80 -7.91
CA VAL A 105 13.63 8.18 -6.71
C VAL A 105 13.84 9.12 -5.54
N PHE A 106 12.77 9.33 -4.76
CA PHE A 106 12.75 10.17 -3.57
C PHE A 106 12.18 9.32 -2.42
N ALA A 107 13.03 8.56 -1.75
CA ALA A 107 12.61 7.64 -0.70
C ALA A 107 13.76 7.27 0.24
N ILE A 108 13.55 7.42 1.53
CA ILE A 108 14.49 7.04 2.61
C ILE A 108 13.70 6.37 3.72
N LYS A 109 14.19 5.23 4.23
CA LYS A 109 13.56 4.61 5.40
C LYS A 109 13.72 5.50 6.63
N GLY A 110 12.58 5.88 7.23
CA GLY A 110 12.57 6.78 8.39
C GLY A 110 12.64 8.26 8.02
N GLU A 111 12.25 8.64 6.81
CA GLU A 111 12.03 10.03 6.43
C GLU A 111 10.99 10.68 7.34
N THR A 112 11.10 11.98 7.55
CA THR A 112 10.13 12.76 8.32
C THR A 112 8.86 13.02 7.50
N LEU A 113 7.74 13.35 8.15
CA LEU A 113 6.50 13.73 7.44
C LEU A 113 6.70 14.95 6.52
N ALA A 114 7.55 15.89 6.89
CA ALA A 114 7.88 17.03 6.04
C ALA A 114 8.65 16.61 4.77
N GLU A 115 9.60 15.68 4.90
CA GLU A 115 10.33 15.10 3.76
C GLU A 115 9.40 14.26 2.87
N TYR A 116 8.51 13.48 3.47
CA TYR A 116 7.49 12.69 2.76
C TYR A 116 6.66 13.57 1.80
N TRP A 117 6.15 14.69 2.27
CA TRP A 117 5.36 15.61 1.43
C TRP A 117 6.22 16.38 0.42
N ASP A 118 7.48 16.70 0.74
CA ASP A 118 8.43 17.27 -0.25
C ASP A 118 8.71 16.25 -1.36
N TYR A 119 8.98 14.99 -1.01
CA TYR A 119 9.23 13.93 -1.98
C TYR A 119 8.00 13.64 -2.85
N THR A 120 6.81 13.67 -2.25
CA THR A 120 5.55 13.55 -2.98
C THR A 120 5.33 14.69 -3.97
N HIS A 121 5.79 15.91 -3.71
CA HIS A 121 5.77 16.98 -4.72
C HIS A 121 6.75 16.71 -5.86
N ARG A 122 7.97 16.27 -5.56
CA ARG A 122 9.04 16.09 -6.56
C ARG A 122 8.72 15.05 -7.62
N ILE A 123 7.90 14.05 -7.32
CA ILE A 123 7.50 13.05 -8.32
C ILE A 123 6.59 13.62 -9.42
N PHE A 124 6.06 14.83 -9.26
CA PHE A 124 5.26 15.52 -10.30
C PHE A 124 6.10 16.39 -11.24
N ASP A 125 7.41 16.51 -11.05
CA ASP A 125 8.29 17.39 -11.84
C ASP A 125 8.98 16.64 -12.99
N PHE A 126 8.31 16.48 -14.15
CA PHE A 126 8.84 15.80 -15.34
C PHE A 126 9.61 16.72 -16.29
N GLY A 127 9.37 18.00 -16.25
CA GLY A 127 9.99 18.96 -17.16
C GLY A 127 10.00 20.39 -16.63
N ALA A 128 10.58 21.29 -17.41
CA ALA A 128 10.66 22.70 -17.04
C ALA A 128 9.27 23.33 -16.92
N ALA A 129 9.11 24.20 -15.92
CA ALA A 129 7.85 24.89 -15.65
C ALA A 129 7.33 25.65 -16.88
N GLY A 130 6.03 25.49 -17.18
CA GLY A 130 5.37 26.13 -18.32
C GLY A 130 5.63 25.47 -19.67
N THR A 131 6.27 24.29 -19.71
CA THR A 131 6.50 23.56 -20.97
C THR A 131 5.53 22.36 -21.09
N PRO A 132 5.16 21.94 -22.31
CA PRO A 132 4.42 20.68 -22.49
C PRO A 132 5.17 19.49 -21.85
N GLY A 133 4.46 18.67 -21.10
CA GLY A 133 5.08 17.54 -20.40
C GLY A 133 5.80 17.89 -19.10
N GLU A 134 5.58 19.07 -18.55
CA GLU A 134 6.15 19.46 -17.24
C GLU A 134 5.65 18.62 -16.06
N GLY A 135 4.46 18.03 -16.20
CA GLY A 135 3.83 17.16 -15.21
C GLY A 135 3.61 15.74 -15.73
N PRO A 136 3.13 14.84 -14.86
CA PRO A 136 2.74 13.49 -15.25
C PRO A 136 1.50 13.51 -16.14
N ASN A 137 1.29 12.38 -16.84
CA ASN A 137 0.00 12.10 -17.44
C ASN A 137 -0.68 10.85 -16.87
N MET A 138 0.01 10.14 -15.96
CA MET A 138 -0.51 8.99 -15.23
C MET A 138 -0.06 9.04 -13.77
N ILE A 139 -0.92 8.58 -12.86
CA ILE A 139 -0.61 8.37 -11.45
C ILE A 139 -0.74 6.88 -11.13
N LEU A 140 0.22 6.32 -10.40
CA LEU A 140 0.14 5.04 -9.73
C LEU A 140 0.27 5.31 -8.23
N ASP A 141 -0.82 5.12 -7.49
CA ASP A 141 -0.94 5.55 -6.09
C ASP A 141 -1.24 4.36 -5.16
N ASP A 142 -0.84 4.51 -3.91
CA ASP A 142 -1.10 3.55 -2.84
C ASP A 142 -1.45 4.31 -1.56
N GLY A 143 -2.75 4.33 -1.24
CA GLY A 143 -3.32 5.11 -0.15
C GLY A 143 -3.90 6.46 -0.60
N GLY A 144 -3.66 6.85 -1.84
CA GLY A 144 -4.27 8.03 -2.45
C GLY A 144 -3.65 9.36 -2.04
N ASP A 145 -2.43 9.39 -1.48
CA ASP A 145 -1.83 10.63 -0.99
C ASP A 145 -1.32 11.52 -2.13
N ALA A 146 -0.73 10.97 -3.17
CA ALA A 146 -0.34 11.74 -4.36
C ALA A 146 -1.58 12.32 -5.06
N THR A 147 -2.65 11.55 -5.15
CA THR A 147 -3.94 11.99 -5.68
C THR A 147 -4.57 13.09 -4.81
N LEU A 148 -4.57 12.92 -3.48
CA LEU A 148 -5.06 13.90 -2.52
C LEU A 148 -4.30 15.22 -2.64
N LEU A 149 -2.97 15.18 -2.69
CA LEU A 149 -2.11 16.34 -2.84
C LEU A 149 -2.52 17.19 -4.05
N MET A 150 -2.71 16.56 -5.21
CA MET A 150 -3.12 17.26 -6.44
C MET A 150 -4.51 17.86 -6.35
N HIS A 151 -5.47 17.13 -5.77
CA HIS A 151 -6.85 17.61 -5.62
C HIS A 151 -6.94 18.75 -4.60
N LEU A 152 -6.31 18.60 -3.44
CA LEU A 152 -6.34 19.61 -2.38
C LEU A 152 -5.56 20.85 -2.79
N GLY A 153 -4.35 20.67 -3.35
CA GLY A 153 -3.52 21.78 -3.81
C GLY A 153 -4.20 22.61 -4.90
N LYS A 154 -4.79 21.99 -5.92
CA LYS A 154 -5.54 22.69 -6.97
C LYS A 154 -6.76 23.44 -6.45
N ARG A 155 -7.43 22.92 -5.43
CA ARG A 155 -8.53 23.62 -4.79
C ARG A 155 -8.03 24.79 -3.94
N ALA A 156 -6.90 24.61 -3.26
CA ALA A 156 -6.28 25.63 -2.42
C ALA A 156 -5.72 26.81 -3.23
N GLU A 157 -5.39 26.64 -4.52
CA GLU A 157 -5.10 27.75 -5.44
C GLU A 157 -6.24 28.78 -5.51
N LYS A 158 -7.48 28.35 -5.29
CA LYS A 158 -8.67 29.20 -5.36
C LYS A 158 -9.20 29.57 -3.97
N ASP A 159 -9.02 28.70 -3.00
CA ASP A 159 -9.55 28.83 -1.64
C ASP A 159 -8.55 28.32 -0.60
N ALA A 160 -7.69 29.22 -0.13
CA ALA A 160 -6.68 28.93 0.87
C ALA A 160 -7.27 28.52 2.25
N SER A 161 -8.58 28.74 2.48
CA SER A 161 -9.21 28.35 3.76
C SER A 161 -9.26 26.84 3.95
N LEU A 162 -9.20 26.06 2.85
CA LEU A 162 -9.19 24.60 2.85
C LEU A 162 -7.96 23.99 3.55
N ILE A 163 -6.89 24.75 3.65
CA ILE A 163 -5.61 24.34 4.27
C ILE A 163 -5.24 25.21 5.48
N ALA A 164 -6.24 25.88 6.10
CA ALA A 164 -5.99 26.81 7.21
C ALA A 164 -5.85 26.11 8.57
N ASN A 165 -6.68 25.11 8.84
CA ASN A 165 -6.86 24.52 10.16
C ASN A 165 -6.59 23.00 10.14
N PRO A 166 -5.34 22.56 10.28
CA PRO A 166 -5.02 21.14 10.36
C PRO A 166 -5.54 20.53 11.66
N THR A 167 -5.91 19.24 11.63
CA THR A 167 -6.45 18.49 12.78
C THR A 167 -5.48 17.41 13.27
N SER A 168 -4.37 17.18 12.55
CA SER A 168 -3.34 16.22 12.89
C SER A 168 -1.95 16.75 12.51
N GLU A 169 -0.89 16.09 12.98
CA GLU A 169 0.48 16.38 12.57
C GLU A 169 0.67 16.17 11.05
N GLU A 170 0.10 15.11 10.52
CA GLU A 170 0.16 14.79 9.10
C GLU A 170 -0.51 15.87 8.25
N GLU A 171 -1.74 16.31 8.61
CA GLU A 171 -2.38 17.44 7.95
C GLU A 171 -1.57 18.75 8.11
N THR A 172 -0.91 18.96 9.24
CA THR A 172 -0.05 20.12 9.46
C THR A 172 1.10 20.13 8.45
N CYS A 173 1.78 19.00 8.28
CA CYS A 173 2.87 18.86 7.32
C CYS A 173 2.37 19.02 5.87
N LEU A 174 1.27 18.37 5.51
CA LEU A 174 0.65 18.50 4.19
C LEU A 174 0.25 19.95 3.88
N PHE A 175 -0.47 20.61 4.78
CA PHE A 175 -0.95 21.98 4.55
C PHE A 175 0.22 22.97 4.46
N ASN A 176 1.25 22.79 5.27
CA ASN A 176 2.46 23.61 5.20
C ASN A 176 3.21 23.41 3.88
N SER A 177 3.31 22.19 3.40
CA SER A 177 3.96 21.89 2.11
C SER A 177 3.18 22.50 0.93
N ILE A 178 1.84 22.43 0.95
CA ILE A 178 0.99 23.07 -0.06
C ILE A 178 1.14 24.59 0.00
N LYS A 179 1.12 25.21 1.19
CA LYS A 179 1.31 26.67 1.36
C LYS A 179 2.66 27.13 0.80
N ALA A 180 3.72 26.38 1.11
CA ALA A 180 5.06 26.67 0.60
C ALA A 180 5.10 26.61 -0.93
N LYS A 181 4.52 25.56 -1.52
CA LYS A 181 4.48 25.41 -2.99
C LYS A 181 3.67 26.50 -3.66
N LEU A 182 2.52 26.89 -3.11
CA LEU A 182 1.70 27.98 -3.64
C LEU A 182 2.37 29.36 -3.53
N ALA A 183 3.23 29.56 -2.51
CA ALA A 183 4.02 30.78 -2.38
C ALA A 183 5.15 30.87 -3.44
N GLU A 184 5.71 29.73 -3.86
CA GLU A 184 6.68 29.64 -4.95
C GLU A 184 6.02 29.80 -6.32
N ASP A 185 4.88 29.14 -6.53
CA ASP A 185 4.16 29.06 -7.81
C ASP A 185 2.66 28.85 -7.56
N ALA A 186 1.89 29.92 -7.66
CA ALA A 186 0.46 29.95 -7.37
C ALA A 186 -0.42 29.08 -8.31
N THR A 187 0.15 28.55 -9.40
CA THR A 187 -0.57 27.73 -10.40
C THR A 187 0.03 26.35 -10.59
N TRP A 188 0.95 25.95 -9.71
CA TRP A 188 1.71 24.72 -9.85
C TRP A 188 0.80 23.47 -9.99
N TYR A 189 -0.19 23.32 -9.10
CA TYR A 189 -1.09 22.15 -9.11
C TYR A 189 -2.00 22.12 -10.35
N SER A 190 -2.51 23.27 -10.77
CA SER A 190 -3.34 23.36 -11.98
C SER A 190 -2.55 22.97 -13.21
N ARG A 191 -1.29 23.42 -13.34
CA ARG A 191 -0.43 23.07 -14.47
C ARG A 191 -0.02 21.60 -14.42
N LYS A 192 0.51 21.11 -13.28
CA LYS A 192 0.94 19.72 -13.13
C LYS A 192 -0.18 18.71 -13.34
N SER A 193 -1.43 19.06 -13.00
CA SER A 193 -2.59 18.19 -13.20
C SER A 193 -3.20 18.25 -14.60
N ALA A 194 -2.77 19.18 -15.47
CA ALA A 194 -3.43 19.47 -16.72
C ALA A 194 -3.46 18.29 -17.71
N GLU A 195 -2.42 17.48 -17.72
CA GLU A 195 -2.26 16.35 -18.64
C GLU A 195 -2.60 14.99 -18.02
N ILE A 196 -2.98 14.93 -16.73
CA ILE A 196 -3.27 13.65 -16.06
C ILE A 196 -4.53 13.00 -16.66
N ILE A 197 -4.32 11.82 -17.23
CA ILE A 197 -5.37 10.97 -17.84
C ILE A 197 -6.13 10.21 -16.76
N GLY A 198 -5.39 9.63 -15.79
CA GLY A 198 -6.00 8.81 -14.75
C GLY A 198 -5.03 8.34 -13.67
N VAL A 199 -5.62 7.70 -12.66
CA VAL A 199 -4.93 7.11 -11.51
C VAL A 199 -5.29 5.64 -11.38
N THR A 200 -4.31 4.82 -11.02
CA THR A 200 -4.51 3.45 -10.54
C THR A 200 -4.20 3.38 -9.05
N GLU A 201 -5.10 2.78 -8.25
CA GLU A 201 -5.00 2.78 -6.80
C GLU A 201 -4.84 1.35 -6.26
N GLU A 202 -3.82 1.15 -5.45
CA GLU A 202 -3.39 -0.16 -4.92
C GLU A 202 -4.21 -0.63 -3.73
N THR A 203 -4.62 0.27 -2.82
CA THR A 203 -5.12 -0.14 -1.51
C THR A 203 -6.52 0.35 -1.18
N THR A 204 -7.21 -0.39 -0.31
CA THR A 204 -8.58 -0.13 0.14
C THR A 204 -8.80 1.33 0.58
N THR A 205 -7.87 1.90 1.32
CA THR A 205 -8.00 3.26 1.87
C THR A 205 -8.00 4.32 0.77
N GLY A 206 -7.08 4.20 -0.21
CA GLY A 206 -7.06 5.10 -1.37
C GLY A 206 -8.30 4.93 -2.24
N VAL A 207 -8.78 3.70 -2.41
CA VAL A 207 -10.05 3.43 -3.11
C VAL A 207 -11.24 4.12 -2.44
N HIS A 208 -11.31 4.12 -1.10
CA HIS A 208 -12.36 4.86 -0.38
C HIS A 208 -12.30 6.35 -0.67
N ARG A 209 -11.10 6.96 -0.66
CA ARG A 209 -10.92 8.37 -1.03
C ARG A 209 -11.37 8.67 -2.46
N LEU A 210 -11.00 7.80 -3.42
CA LEU A 210 -11.43 7.95 -4.82
C LEU A 210 -12.95 7.84 -4.96
N LYS A 211 -13.58 6.86 -4.32
CA LYS A 211 -15.04 6.68 -4.32
C LYS A 211 -15.75 7.86 -3.69
N GLU A 212 -15.23 8.41 -2.59
CA GLU A 212 -15.78 9.60 -1.95
C GLU A 212 -15.67 10.83 -2.86
N MET A 213 -14.50 11.08 -3.47
CA MET A 213 -14.32 12.17 -4.43
C MET A 213 -15.22 12.00 -5.66
N SER A 214 -15.40 10.78 -6.16
CA SER A 214 -16.31 10.47 -7.27
C SER A 214 -17.75 10.76 -6.89
N ALA A 215 -18.21 10.33 -5.71
CA ALA A 215 -19.57 10.58 -5.22
C ALA A 215 -19.87 12.06 -5.02
N LYS A 216 -18.87 12.84 -4.59
CA LYS A 216 -18.94 14.31 -4.44
C LYS A 216 -18.79 15.07 -5.77
N GLY A 217 -18.50 14.38 -6.88
CA GLY A 217 -18.23 15.01 -8.19
C GLY A 217 -16.94 15.85 -8.22
N THR A 218 -15.98 15.56 -7.34
CA THR A 218 -14.72 16.30 -7.21
C THR A 218 -13.48 15.54 -7.74
N LEU A 219 -13.64 14.27 -8.10
CA LEU A 219 -12.56 13.49 -8.71
C LEU A 219 -12.21 14.04 -10.10
N MET A 220 -10.99 14.51 -10.27
CA MET A 220 -10.55 15.20 -11.49
C MET A 220 -10.17 14.25 -12.63
N PHE A 221 -9.89 13.00 -12.34
CA PHE A 221 -9.31 12.02 -13.26
C PHE A 221 -10.20 10.79 -13.40
N ARG A 222 -9.88 9.94 -14.37
CA ARG A 222 -10.35 8.55 -14.41
C ARG A 222 -9.63 7.75 -13.33
N ALA A 223 -10.26 6.76 -12.75
CA ALA A 223 -9.60 5.91 -11.75
C ALA A 223 -9.88 4.43 -12.01
N ILE A 224 -8.84 3.61 -11.89
CA ILE A 224 -8.96 2.17 -11.77
C ILE A 224 -8.59 1.76 -10.34
N ASN A 225 -9.53 1.13 -9.67
CA ASN A 225 -9.39 0.48 -8.40
C ASN A 225 -8.75 -0.92 -8.62
N VAL A 226 -7.45 -1.01 -8.43
CA VAL A 226 -6.71 -2.27 -8.55
C VAL A 226 -6.94 -3.16 -7.33
N ASN A 227 -7.18 -2.57 -6.15
CA ASN A 227 -7.41 -3.34 -4.92
C ASN A 227 -8.55 -4.35 -5.05
N ASP A 228 -9.64 -4.01 -5.76
CA ASP A 228 -10.81 -4.86 -5.87
C ASP A 228 -10.74 -5.87 -7.05
N SER A 229 -9.65 -5.90 -7.82
CA SER A 229 -9.31 -7.05 -8.66
C SER A 229 -9.19 -8.29 -7.77
N VAL A 230 -9.78 -9.42 -8.18
CA VAL A 230 -9.79 -10.63 -7.34
C VAL A 230 -8.38 -11.16 -7.12
N THR A 231 -7.55 -11.14 -8.17
CA THR A 231 -6.14 -11.54 -8.11
C THR A 231 -5.28 -10.56 -7.31
N LYS A 232 -5.83 -9.42 -6.86
CA LYS A 232 -5.20 -8.54 -5.87
C LYS A 232 -5.77 -8.79 -4.48
N SER A 233 -7.06 -8.51 -4.24
CA SER A 233 -7.65 -8.53 -2.90
C SER A 233 -7.63 -9.91 -2.24
N LYS A 234 -7.88 -10.98 -2.99
CA LYS A 234 -7.90 -12.36 -2.48
C LYS A 234 -6.51 -13.00 -2.42
N PHE A 235 -5.48 -12.33 -2.90
CA PHE A 235 -4.09 -12.78 -2.89
C PHE A 235 -3.22 -11.91 -2.00
N ASP A 236 -2.99 -10.66 -2.37
CA ASP A 236 -2.19 -9.70 -1.61
C ASP A 236 -2.75 -9.49 -0.20
N ASN A 237 -3.98 -9.01 -0.08
CA ASN A 237 -4.58 -8.70 1.22
C ASN A 237 -4.70 -9.93 2.12
N LEU A 238 -4.92 -11.12 1.54
CA LEU A 238 -5.07 -12.38 2.28
C LEU A 238 -3.72 -13.08 2.51
N TYR A 239 -3.09 -13.54 1.44
CA TYR A 239 -1.86 -14.35 1.53
C TYR A 239 -0.64 -13.50 1.89
N GLY A 240 -0.58 -12.27 1.40
CA GLY A 240 0.49 -11.33 1.76
C GLY A 240 0.51 -11.07 3.25
N CYS A 241 -0.63 -10.72 3.85
CA CYS A 241 -0.73 -10.49 5.29
C CYS A 241 -0.53 -11.78 6.10
N ARG A 242 -0.91 -12.95 5.55
CA ARG A 242 -0.67 -14.23 6.21
C ARG A 242 0.82 -14.48 6.47
N GLU A 243 1.69 -14.14 5.54
CA GLU A 243 3.13 -14.33 5.71
C GLU A 243 3.79 -13.13 6.42
N SER A 244 3.46 -11.92 6.01
CA SER A 244 4.18 -10.72 6.42
C SER A 244 3.86 -10.25 7.84
N LEU A 245 2.65 -10.50 8.38
CA LEU A 245 2.32 -10.11 9.75
C LEU A 245 3.24 -10.78 10.77
N VAL A 246 3.33 -12.09 10.72
CA VAL A 246 4.14 -12.86 11.68
C VAL A 246 5.63 -12.60 11.48
N ASP A 247 6.07 -12.36 10.24
CA ASP A 247 7.44 -11.93 9.94
C ASP A 247 7.77 -10.60 10.63
N GLY A 248 6.92 -9.59 10.49
CA GLY A 248 7.10 -8.29 11.14
C GLY A 248 7.14 -8.38 12.67
N ILE A 249 6.18 -9.10 13.29
CA ILE A 249 6.14 -9.29 14.73
C ILE A 249 7.41 -10.01 15.24
N LYS A 250 7.85 -11.08 14.55
CA LYS A 250 9.04 -11.85 14.96
C LYS A 250 10.33 -11.07 14.79
N ARG A 251 10.51 -10.37 13.70
CA ARG A 251 11.68 -9.48 13.50
C ARG A 251 11.73 -8.36 14.55
N ALA A 252 10.57 -7.80 14.90
CA ALA A 252 10.46 -6.74 15.89
C ALA A 252 10.83 -7.23 17.30
N THR A 253 10.31 -8.38 17.72
CA THR A 253 10.27 -8.77 19.14
C THR A 253 10.96 -10.08 19.44
N ASP A 254 11.19 -10.92 18.44
CA ASP A 254 11.73 -12.30 18.60
C ASP A 254 10.91 -13.17 19.58
N VAL A 255 9.66 -12.82 19.83
CA VAL A 255 8.78 -13.55 20.74
C VAL A 255 8.26 -14.84 20.11
N MET A 256 8.06 -15.85 20.93
CA MET A 256 7.34 -17.06 20.55
C MET A 256 5.83 -16.77 20.49
N ILE A 257 5.20 -17.03 19.35
CA ILE A 257 3.76 -16.80 19.14
C ILE A 257 2.92 -17.94 19.74
N ALA A 258 3.44 -19.18 19.71
CA ALA A 258 2.75 -20.34 20.24
C ALA A 258 2.32 -20.16 21.70
N GLY A 259 1.09 -20.54 22.02
CA GLY A 259 0.53 -20.48 23.36
C GLY A 259 0.00 -19.11 23.79
N LYS A 260 0.27 -18.04 23.01
CA LYS A 260 -0.24 -16.70 23.30
C LYS A 260 -1.69 -16.56 22.83
N VAL A 261 -2.44 -15.70 23.50
CA VAL A 261 -3.74 -15.20 23.03
C VAL A 261 -3.49 -14.01 22.10
N ALA A 262 -3.90 -14.13 20.86
CA ALA A 262 -3.76 -13.07 19.86
C ALA A 262 -5.13 -12.58 19.40
N VAL A 263 -5.35 -11.28 19.46
CA VAL A 263 -6.57 -10.61 18.97
C VAL A 263 -6.31 -10.02 17.60
N VAL A 264 -7.16 -10.37 16.64
CA VAL A 264 -7.20 -9.76 15.31
C VAL A 264 -8.48 -8.92 15.22
N ALA A 265 -8.32 -7.61 15.14
CA ALA A 265 -9.44 -6.69 14.98
C ALA A 265 -9.78 -6.55 13.48
N GLY A 266 -10.93 -7.10 13.09
CA GLY A 266 -11.40 -7.22 11.71
C GLY A 266 -11.22 -8.64 11.13
N TYR A 267 -12.18 -9.06 10.28
CA TYR A 267 -12.13 -10.37 9.62
C TYR A 267 -12.48 -10.26 8.12
N GLY A 268 -12.06 -9.14 7.50
CA GLY A 268 -11.94 -8.99 6.05
C GLY A 268 -10.76 -9.81 5.51
N ASP A 269 -10.32 -9.58 4.29
CA ASP A 269 -9.22 -10.36 3.68
C ASP A 269 -7.91 -10.28 4.48
N VAL A 270 -7.54 -9.08 4.93
CA VAL A 270 -6.36 -8.84 5.79
C VAL A 270 -6.49 -9.58 7.13
N GLY A 271 -7.66 -9.47 7.78
CA GLY A 271 -7.93 -10.13 9.06
C GLY A 271 -7.93 -11.65 8.95
N LYS A 272 -8.49 -12.20 7.87
CA LYS A 272 -8.50 -13.65 7.59
C LYS A 272 -7.06 -14.18 7.45
N GLY A 273 -6.23 -13.52 6.66
CA GLY A 273 -4.83 -13.90 6.50
C GLY A 273 -4.06 -13.84 7.81
N SER A 274 -4.21 -12.75 8.54
CA SER A 274 -3.58 -12.52 9.85
C SER A 274 -3.99 -13.58 10.89
N ALA A 275 -5.28 -13.86 11.02
CA ALA A 275 -5.80 -14.86 11.94
C ALA A 275 -5.30 -16.27 11.61
N GLN A 276 -5.27 -16.64 10.33
CA GLN A 276 -4.75 -17.94 9.87
C GLN A 276 -3.27 -18.10 10.18
N ALA A 277 -2.44 -17.07 9.98
CA ALA A 277 -1.01 -17.11 10.26
C ALA A 277 -0.73 -17.33 11.76
N LEU A 278 -1.38 -16.56 12.62
CA LEU A 278 -1.24 -16.66 14.07
C LEU A 278 -1.70 -18.04 14.57
N ARG A 279 -2.83 -18.55 14.07
CA ARG A 279 -3.33 -19.90 14.39
C ARG A 279 -2.36 -20.99 13.90
N ALA A 280 -1.78 -20.86 12.72
CA ALA A 280 -0.79 -21.81 12.19
C ALA A 280 0.46 -21.89 13.06
N LEU A 281 0.82 -20.83 13.75
CA LEU A 281 1.89 -20.78 14.75
C LEU A 281 1.40 -21.14 16.16
N SER A 282 0.21 -21.75 16.30
CA SER A 282 -0.36 -22.25 17.56
C SER A 282 -0.72 -21.16 18.57
N ALA A 283 -1.06 -19.95 18.13
CA ALA A 283 -1.72 -18.97 18.97
C ALA A 283 -3.20 -19.32 19.18
N GLN A 284 -3.75 -18.91 20.32
CA GLN A 284 -5.19 -18.88 20.56
C GLN A 284 -5.75 -17.58 19.95
N VAL A 285 -6.30 -17.65 18.74
CA VAL A 285 -6.73 -16.47 18.02
C VAL A 285 -8.17 -16.11 18.37
N TRP A 286 -8.37 -14.86 18.76
CA TRP A 286 -9.67 -14.22 18.95
C TRP A 286 -9.85 -13.15 17.87
N VAL A 287 -11.11 -12.91 17.47
CA VAL A 287 -11.45 -11.93 16.43
C VAL A 287 -12.44 -10.92 16.99
N THR A 288 -12.26 -9.64 16.68
CA THR A 288 -13.29 -8.63 16.85
C THR A 288 -13.82 -8.22 15.48
N GLU A 289 -15.13 -8.04 15.33
CA GLU A 289 -15.74 -7.74 14.03
C GLU A 289 -17.06 -7.00 14.20
N ILE A 290 -17.37 -6.09 13.28
CA ILE A 290 -18.63 -5.34 13.25
C ILE A 290 -19.63 -5.90 12.23
N ASP A 291 -19.12 -6.56 11.15
CA ASP A 291 -19.95 -7.18 10.13
C ASP A 291 -20.42 -8.56 10.63
N PRO A 292 -21.73 -8.78 10.80
CA PRO A 292 -22.26 -10.05 11.29
C PRO A 292 -21.94 -11.24 10.36
N ILE A 293 -21.75 -11.01 9.06
CA ILE A 293 -21.39 -12.07 8.10
C ILE A 293 -19.94 -12.50 8.34
N ASN A 294 -19.01 -11.57 8.42
CA ASN A 294 -17.61 -11.87 8.72
C ASN A 294 -17.44 -12.46 10.13
N ALA A 295 -18.18 -11.95 11.12
CA ALA A 295 -18.19 -12.50 12.47
C ALA A 295 -18.67 -13.96 12.49
N LEU A 296 -19.74 -14.28 11.74
CA LEU A 296 -20.23 -15.64 11.61
C LEU A 296 -19.21 -16.54 10.92
N GLN A 297 -18.56 -16.06 9.84
CA GLN A 297 -17.49 -16.81 9.17
C GLN A 297 -16.33 -17.11 10.14
N ALA A 298 -15.88 -16.11 10.91
CA ALA A 298 -14.83 -16.32 11.91
C ALA A 298 -15.21 -17.38 12.94
N ALA A 299 -16.45 -17.35 13.44
CA ALA A 299 -16.96 -18.35 14.39
C ALA A 299 -17.03 -19.76 13.77
N MET A 300 -17.46 -19.88 12.50
CA MET A 300 -17.50 -21.17 11.77
C MET A 300 -16.10 -21.72 11.51
N GLU A 301 -15.10 -20.87 11.34
CA GLU A 301 -13.69 -21.25 11.24
C GLU A 301 -13.07 -21.64 12.61
N GLY A 302 -13.83 -21.55 13.69
CA GLY A 302 -13.41 -21.94 15.03
C GLY A 302 -12.67 -20.86 15.81
N TYR A 303 -12.73 -19.61 15.38
CA TYR A 303 -12.22 -18.49 16.15
C TYR A 303 -13.23 -18.04 17.21
N LYS A 304 -12.73 -17.59 18.36
CA LYS A 304 -13.57 -16.95 19.37
C LYS A 304 -13.81 -15.49 18.95
N VAL A 305 -15.06 -15.15 18.66
CA VAL A 305 -15.45 -13.77 18.34
C VAL A 305 -15.81 -13.03 19.62
N VAL A 306 -15.17 -11.89 19.86
CA VAL A 306 -15.27 -11.11 21.13
C VAL A 306 -15.28 -9.61 20.82
N THR A 307 -15.49 -8.77 21.84
CA THR A 307 -15.23 -7.33 21.76
C THR A 307 -13.82 -6.98 22.23
N MET A 308 -13.31 -5.80 21.89
CA MET A 308 -11.99 -5.34 22.35
C MET A 308 -11.95 -5.19 23.87
N GLU A 309 -13.01 -4.68 24.47
CA GLU A 309 -13.15 -4.54 25.93
C GLU A 309 -13.05 -5.90 26.65
N TYR A 310 -13.63 -6.95 26.05
CA TYR A 310 -13.50 -8.31 26.60
C TYR A 310 -12.06 -8.84 26.50
N ALA A 311 -11.34 -8.47 25.45
CA ALA A 311 -10.04 -9.05 25.13
C ALA A 311 -8.86 -8.33 25.81
N ALA A 312 -9.01 -7.01 26.09
CA ALA A 312 -7.92 -6.12 26.46
C ALA A 312 -7.07 -6.63 27.63
N ASP A 313 -7.69 -7.08 28.73
CA ASP A 313 -7.00 -7.60 29.92
C ASP A 313 -6.56 -9.07 29.83
N LYS A 314 -6.82 -9.76 28.70
CA LYS A 314 -6.63 -11.21 28.54
C LYS A 314 -5.65 -11.60 27.45
N ALA A 315 -5.49 -10.79 26.42
CA ALA A 315 -4.65 -11.14 25.28
C ALA A 315 -3.21 -10.65 25.45
N ASP A 316 -2.31 -11.22 24.65
CA ASP A 316 -0.88 -10.96 24.64
C ASP A 316 -0.44 -10.20 23.38
N ILE A 317 -1.15 -10.37 22.26
CA ILE A 317 -0.87 -9.75 20.97
C ILE A 317 -2.17 -9.14 20.43
N PHE A 318 -2.10 -7.92 19.96
CA PHE A 318 -3.21 -7.19 19.36
C PHE A 318 -2.81 -6.67 17.98
N VAL A 319 -3.62 -7.01 16.96
CA VAL A 319 -3.38 -6.63 15.57
C VAL A 319 -4.63 -5.96 15.01
N THR A 320 -4.51 -4.74 14.50
CA THR A 320 -5.60 -4.06 13.76
C THR A 320 -5.50 -4.29 12.27
N THR A 321 -6.64 -4.51 11.61
CA THR A 321 -6.75 -4.92 10.20
C THR A 321 -7.97 -4.33 9.49
N THR A 322 -8.56 -3.25 10.04
CA THR A 322 -9.90 -2.80 9.66
C THR A 322 -9.91 -1.66 8.65
N GLY A 323 -8.84 -0.87 8.57
CA GLY A 323 -8.82 0.40 7.83
C GLY A 323 -9.74 1.48 8.44
N ASN A 324 -10.25 1.28 9.66
CA ASN A 324 -11.08 2.23 10.39
C ASN A 324 -10.21 3.11 11.31
N ARG A 325 -10.81 3.86 12.19
CA ARG A 325 -10.10 4.68 13.19
C ARG A 325 -10.47 4.27 14.61
N ASP A 326 -9.55 4.51 15.56
CA ASP A 326 -9.78 4.33 16.99
C ASP A 326 -10.29 2.93 17.38
N VAL A 327 -9.80 1.90 16.68
CA VAL A 327 -10.17 0.49 16.93
C VAL A 327 -9.58 0.01 18.25
N ILE A 328 -8.33 0.40 18.53
CA ILE A 328 -7.68 0.23 19.83
C ILE A 328 -7.53 1.61 20.46
N THR A 329 -8.30 1.86 21.51
CA THR A 329 -8.28 3.14 22.21
C THR A 329 -7.22 3.16 23.31
N TYR A 330 -6.96 4.36 23.87
CA TYR A 330 -6.09 4.51 25.04
C TYR A 330 -6.57 3.65 26.22
N GLU A 331 -7.87 3.62 26.45
CA GLU A 331 -8.49 2.87 27.55
C GLU A 331 -8.30 1.36 27.38
N HIS A 332 -8.38 0.85 26.14
CA HIS A 332 -8.07 -0.55 25.83
C HIS A 332 -6.60 -0.86 26.15
N MET A 333 -5.68 0.00 25.71
CA MET A 333 -4.24 -0.21 25.92
C MET A 333 -3.84 -0.10 27.39
N ALA A 334 -4.46 0.81 28.15
CA ALA A 334 -4.23 0.93 29.58
C ALA A 334 -4.73 -0.29 30.39
N ALA A 335 -5.67 -1.07 29.84
CA ALA A 335 -6.16 -2.29 30.46
C ALA A 335 -5.39 -3.55 30.05
N MET A 336 -4.44 -3.45 29.11
CA MET A 336 -3.67 -4.59 28.62
C MET A 336 -2.70 -5.13 29.67
N LYS A 337 -2.32 -6.39 29.51
CA LYS A 337 -1.25 -7.00 30.32
C LYS A 337 0.09 -6.29 30.09
N ASP A 338 0.92 -6.25 31.12
CA ASP A 338 2.31 -5.81 30.96
C ASP A 338 3.02 -6.59 29.84
N GLN A 339 3.74 -5.88 28.98
CA GLN A 339 4.43 -6.41 27.80
C GLN A 339 3.52 -6.95 26.68
N SER A 340 2.25 -6.57 26.64
CA SER A 340 1.40 -6.87 25.49
C SER A 340 1.94 -6.20 24.23
N ILE A 341 1.88 -6.91 23.10
CA ILE A 341 2.34 -6.42 21.79
C ILE A 341 1.14 -5.82 21.06
N VAL A 342 1.27 -4.60 20.61
CA VAL A 342 0.24 -3.87 19.84
C VAL A 342 0.81 -3.47 18.50
N CYS A 343 0.14 -3.84 17.43
CA CYS A 343 0.56 -3.50 16.07
C CYS A 343 -0.63 -3.34 15.12
N ASN A 344 -0.35 -2.70 13.99
CA ASN A 344 -1.30 -2.48 12.92
C ASN A 344 -0.75 -3.05 11.60
N ILE A 345 -1.59 -3.65 10.78
CA ILE A 345 -1.26 -4.06 9.42
C ILE A 345 -2.18 -3.38 8.37
N GLY A 346 -3.10 -2.52 8.82
CA GLY A 346 -3.85 -1.62 7.95
C GLY A 346 -2.98 -0.46 7.43
N HIS A 347 -3.42 0.18 6.37
CA HIS A 347 -2.58 1.15 5.64
C HIS A 347 -2.16 2.37 6.48
N PHE A 348 -3.07 2.96 7.26
CA PHE A 348 -2.79 4.13 8.10
C PHE A 348 -2.68 3.81 9.58
N ASP A 349 -2.06 4.71 10.33
CA ASP A 349 -1.78 4.60 11.76
C ASP A 349 -2.96 4.98 12.69
N ASN A 350 -4.08 5.39 12.13
CA ASN A 350 -5.24 5.88 12.89
C ASN A 350 -6.11 4.79 13.52
N GLU A 351 -5.83 3.51 13.26
CA GLU A 351 -6.54 2.40 13.92
C GLU A 351 -6.20 2.28 15.42
N ILE A 352 -5.02 2.72 15.82
CA ILE A 352 -4.54 2.75 17.21
C ILE A 352 -4.42 4.21 17.64
N GLN A 353 -4.95 4.56 18.82
CA GLN A 353 -4.90 5.93 19.34
C GLN A 353 -3.49 6.33 19.81
N VAL A 354 -2.52 6.36 18.91
CA VAL A 354 -1.11 6.67 19.21
C VAL A 354 -0.94 8.08 19.75
N ALA A 355 -1.63 9.07 19.21
CA ALA A 355 -1.55 10.46 19.68
C ALA A 355 -1.91 10.61 21.16
N LYS A 356 -2.87 9.83 21.67
CA LYS A 356 -3.18 9.82 23.12
C LYS A 356 -2.09 9.17 23.97
N LEU A 357 -1.36 8.20 23.42
CA LEU A 357 -0.20 7.61 24.09
C LEU A 357 0.95 8.62 24.17
N GLU A 358 1.20 9.39 23.12
CA GLU A 358 2.21 10.46 23.09
C GLU A 358 1.90 11.56 24.11
N GLU A 359 0.61 11.89 24.30
CA GLU A 359 0.17 12.88 25.28
C GLU A 359 0.30 12.40 26.73
N LYS A 360 0.04 11.11 27.01
CA LYS A 360 -0.20 10.61 28.37
C LYS A 360 0.83 9.65 28.92
N CYS A 361 1.67 9.09 28.08
CA CYS A 361 2.61 8.01 28.43
C CYS A 361 4.05 8.44 28.22
N GLN A 362 4.97 7.75 28.90
CA GLN A 362 6.39 7.84 28.62
C GLN A 362 6.78 6.81 27.54
N TRP A 363 7.77 7.15 26.73
CA TRP A 363 8.23 6.31 25.64
C TRP A 363 9.70 5.94 25.81
N GLU A 364 10.02 4.70 25.53
CA GLU A 364 11.38 4.16 25.51
C GLU A 364 11.60 3.41 24.20
N GLU A 365 12.40 3.97 23.28
CA GLU A 365 12.77 3.26 22.06
C GLU A 365 13.71 2.10 22.40
N ILE A 366 13.29 0.87 22.15
CA ILE A 366 14.09 -0.33 22.34
C ILE A 366 15.05 -0.54 21.17
N LYS A 367 14.52 -0.36 19.96
CA LYS A 367 15.24 -0.34 18.68
C LYS A 367 14.34 0.31 17.64
N PRO A 368 14.86 0.67 16.46
CA PRO A 368 14.03 1.30 15.42
C PRO A 368 12.71 0.54 15.20
N GLN A 369 11.60 1.26 15.27
CA GLN A 369 10.21 0.76 15.10
C GLN A 369 9.69 -0.15 16.22
N VAL A 370 10.35 -0.21 17.36
CA VAL A 370 9.92 -0.99 18.54
C VAL A 370 10.05 -0.11 19.77
N ASP A 371 8.92 0.28 20.33
CA ASP A 371 8.85 1.19 21.46
C ASP A 371 8.13 0.53 22.65
N HIS A 372 8.69 0.69 23.87
CA HIS A 372 7.90 0.56 25.10
C HIS A 372 7.09 1.85 25.30
N VAL A 373 5.78 1.71 25.45
CA VAL A 373 4.90 2.78 25.94
C VAL A 373 4.59 2.49 27.39
N ILE A 374 5.01 3.37 28.29
CA ILE A 374 4.96 3.20 29.75
C ILE A 374 3.80 4.03 30.29
N PHE A 375 2.80 3.36 30.83
CA PHE A 375 1.62 4.01 31.42
C PHE A 375 1.93 4.61 32.80
N PRO A 376 1.10 5.53 33.31
CA PRO A 376 1.32 6.17 34.62
C PRO A 376 1.38 5.23 35.82
N ASP A 377 0.78 4.03 35.74
CA ASP A 377 0.82 2.98 36.76
C ASP A 377 2.09 2.08 36.65
N GLY A 378 2.93 2.30 35.64
CA GLY A 378 4.14 1.55 35.39
C GLY A 378 3.97 0.33 34.47
N THR A 379 2.74 -0.01 34.07
CA THR A 379 2.47 -1.04 33.06
C THR A 379 3.04 -0.61 31.70
N ARG A 380 3.51 -1.55 30.90
CA ARG A 380 4.11 -1.28 29.60
C ARG A 380 3.45 -2.10 28.51
N ILE A 381 3.31 -1.51 27.34
CA ILE A 381 3.03 -2.26 26.11
C ILE A 381 4.19 -2.09 25.14
N ILE A 382 4.32 -3.04 24.21
CA ILE A 382 5.27 -2.98 23.09
C ILE A 382 4.50 -2.53 21.88
N LEU A 383 4.69 -1.28 21.45
CA LEU A 383 4.06 -0.74 20.26
C LEU A 383 5.02 -0.88 19.07
N LEU A 384 4.54 -1.48 17.98
CA LEU A 384 5.33 -1.71 16.78
C LEU A 384 5.04 -0.66 15.70
N ALA A 385 6.09 -0.19 15.04
CA ALA A 385 6.08 0.78 13.95
C ALA A 385 5.24 2.05 14.26
N LYS A 386 5.13 2.43 15.53
CA LYS A 386 4.30 3.54 16.02
C LYS A 386 2.85 3.47 15.51
N GLY A 387 2.28 2.27 15.45
CA GLY A 387 0.93 2.03 14.94
C GLY A 387 0.80 2.02 13.41
N ARG A 388 1.90 2.21 12.66
CA ARG A 388 1.92 2.10 11.19
C ARG A 388 2.05 0.63 10.77
N LEU A 389 2.15 0.39 9.45
CA LEU A 389 2.25 -0.94 8.85
C LEU A 389 3.41 -1.77 9.44
N VAL A 390 3.10 -2.72 10.34
CA VAL A 390 4.10 -3.54 11.04
C VAL A 390 4.96 -4.37 10.08
N HIS A 391 4.36 -4.92 9.03
CA HIS A 391 5.05 -5.78 8.07
C HIS A 391 6.07 -5.05 7.19
N LEU A 392 5.93 -3.75 7.01
CA LEU A 392 6.87 -2.89 6.29
C LEU A 392 7.79 -2.10 7.24
N GLY A 393 7.26 -1.59 8.35
CA GLY A 393 8.05 -0.89 9.36
C GLY A 393 9.07 -1.80 10.03
N CYS A 394 8.64 -2.97 10.48
CA CYS A 394 9.46 -3.95 11.19
C CYS A 394 9.97 -5.11 10.32
N GLY A 395 9.48 -5.23 9.09
CA GLY A 395 9.84 -6.29 8.15
C GLY A 395 10.18 -5.75 6.75
N THR A 396 9.98 -6.59 5.75
CA THR A 396 10.27 -6.29 4.33
C THR A 396 9.02 -6.30 3.44
N GLY A 397 7.83 -6.36 4.06
CA GLY A 397 6.55 -6.35 3.35
C GLY A 397 6.13 -7.74 2.85
N HIS A 398 5.23 -7.73 1.87
CA HIS A 398 4.68 -8.95 1.29
C HIS A 398 5.69 -9.68 0.40
N PRO A 399 5.59 -11.04 0.29
CA PRO A 399 6.49 -11.82 -0.54
C PRO A 399 6.31 -11.53 -2.03
N SER A 400 7.39 -11.71 -2.80
CA SER A 400 7.47 -11.33 -4.21
C SER A 400 6.38 -11.97 -5.08
N PHE A 401 6.03 -13.23 -4.84
CA PHE A 401 4.99 -13.91 -5.63
C PHE A 401 3.62 -13.23 -5.53
N VAL A 402 3.24 -12.81 -4.33
CA VAL A 402 1.99 -12.09 -4.09
C VAL A 402 2.02 -10.71 -4.75
N MET A 403 3.14 -10.00 -4.61
CA MET A 403 3.31 -8.69 -5.23
C MET A 403 3.38 -8.77 -6.76
N SER A 404 3.79 -9.90 -7.33
CA SER A 404 3.66 -10.16 -8.77
C SER A 404 2.21 -10.07 -9.23
N SER A 405 1.29 -10.59 -8.46
CA SER A 405 -0.15 -10.53 -8.75
C SER A 405 -0.67 -9.08 -8.72
N SER A 406 -0.38 -8.34 -7.66
CA SER A 406 -0.78 -6.93 -7.52
C SER A 406 -0.18 -6.05 -8.62
N PHE A 407 1.12 -6.19 -8.86
CA PHE A 407 1.83 -5.35 -9.82
C PHE A 407 1.56 -5.73 -11.27
N ALA A 408 1.17 -6.98 -11.56
CA ALA A 408 0.59 -7.35 -12.84
C ALA A 408 -0.73 -6.61 -13.09
N ASN A 409 -1.61 -6.54 -12.08
CA ASN A 409 -2.85 -5.75 -12.16
C ASN A 409 -2.54 -4.26 -12.34
N GLN A 410 -1.60 -3.67 -11.59
CA GLN A 410 -1.20 -2.27 -11.75
C GLN A 410 -0.69 -1.98 -13.15
N THR A 411 0.20 -2.82 -13.68
CA THR A 411 0.76 -2.63 -15.01
C THR A 411 -0.32 -2.69 -16.10
N ILE A 412 -1.24 -3.66 -16.01
CA ILE A 412 -2.38 -3.77 -16.92
C ILE A 412 -3.31 -2.56 -16.79
N ALA A 413 -3.59 -2.10 -15.57
CA ALA A 413 -4.42 -0.93 -15.34
C ALA A 413 -3.81 0.36 -15.91
N GLN A 414 -2.50 0.54 -15.80
CA GLN A 414 -1.79 1.66 -16.44
C GLN A 414 -1.90 1.59 -17.97
N ILE A 415 -1.75 0.40 -18.57
CA ILE A 415 -1.92 0.21 -20.01
C ILE A 415 -3.36 0.54 -20.43
N GLU A 416 -4.36 0.02 -19.70
CA GLU A 416 -5.78 0.28 -19.98
C GLU A 416 -6.12 1.76 -19.95
N LEU A 417 -5.73 2.47 -18.89
CA LEU A 417 -6.01 3.90 -18.78
C LEU A 417 -5.26 4.72 -19.84
N PHE A 418 -4.02 4.36 -20.16
CA PHE A 418 -3.21 5.13 -21.11
C PHE A 418 -3.64 4.89 -22.55
N ALA A 419 -3.83 3.61 -22.94
CA ALA A 419 -4.15 3.23 -24.32
C ALA A 419 -5.65 3.32 -24.66
N HIS A 420 -6.53 3.05 -23.67
CA HIS A 420 -7.98 2.94 -23.86
C HIS A 420 -8.76 3.94 -23.02
N LYS A 421 -8.19 5.12 -22.76
CA LYS A 421 -8.78 6.16 -21.90
C LYS A 421 -10.23 6.52 -22.23
N ASP A 422 -10.62 6.42 -23.49
CA ASP A 422 -11.97 6.80 -23.96
C ASP A 422 -13.04 5.76 -23.56
N ALA A 423 -12.65 4.59 -23.06
CA ALA A 423 -13.54 3.60 -22.48
C ALA A 423 -13.93 3.91 -21.01
N TYR A 424 -13.30 4.91 -20.41
CA TYR A 424 -13.46 5.27 -19.00
C TYR A 424 -13.84 6.73 -18.84
N ASP A 425 -14.88 7.02 -18.07
CA ASP A 425 -15.34 8.39 -17.82
C ASP A 425 -14.47 9.09 -16.76
N ILE A 426 -14.25 10.39 -16.96
CA ILE A 426 -13.61 11.25 -15.95
C ILE A 426 -14.49 11.30 -14.69
N GLY A 427 -13.85 11.26 -13.52
CA GLY A 427 -14.55 11.33 -12.23
C GLY A 427 -15.25 10.04 -11.81
N LYS A 428 -14.97 8.92 -12.50
CA LYS A 428 -15.50 7.60 -12.16
C LYS A 428 -14.38 6.67 -11.76
N VAL A 429 -14.75 5.69 -10.91
CA VAL A 429 -13.86 4.62 -10.39
C VAL A 429 -14.31 3.30 -10.96
N TYR A 430 -13.42 2.60 -11.63
CA TYR A 430 -13.65 1.30 -12.28
C TYR A 430 -12.80 0.21 -11.64
N VAL A 431 -13.17 -1.04 -11.85
CA VAL A 431 -12.34 -2.23 -11.60
C VAL A 431 -11.94 -2.81 -12.94
N LEU A 432 -10.79 -3.45 -13.03
CA LEU A 432 -10.36 -4.12 -14.26
C LEU A 432 -11.40 -5.17 -14.72
N PRO A 433 -11.67 -5.27 -16.02
CA PRO A 433 -12.55 -6.28 -16.57
C PRO A 433 -12.12 -7.69 -16.17
N LYS A 434 -13.09 -8.58 -15.94
CA LYS A 434 -12.87 -9.95 -15.43
C LYS A 434 -11.86 -10.76 -16.26
N HIS A 435 -11.84 -10.60 -17.58
CA HIS A 435 -10.91 -11.32 -18.45
C HIS A 435 -9.45 -10.91 -18.22
N LEU A 436 -9.18 -9.67 -17.80
CA LEU A 436 -7.84 -9.20 -17.43
C LEU A 436 -7.42 -9.73 -16.06
N ASP A 437 -8.34 -9.78 -15.10
CA ASP A 437 -8.13 -10.40 -13.80
C ASP A 437 -7.81 -11.90 -13.94
N GLU A 438 -8.56 -12.64 -14.78
CA GLU A 438 -8.24 -14.04 -15.12
C GLU A 438 -6.90 -14.20 -15.85
N LYS A 439 -6.52 -13.25 -16.72
CA LYS A 439 -5.19 -13.23 -17.35
C LYS A 439 -4.09 -13.19 -16.29
N VAL A 440 -4.19 -12.31 -15.31
CA VAL A 440 -3.23 -12.24 -14.21
C VAL A 440 -3.11 -13.58 -13.49
N ALA A 441 -4.24 -14.22 -13.13
CA ALA A 441 -4.20 -15.54 -12.50
C ALA A 441 -3.47 -16.58 -13.38
N ARG A 442 -3.79 -16.66 -14.67
CA ARG A 442 -3.18 -17.63 -15.61
C ARG A 442 -1.66 -17.48 -15.69
N LEU A 443 -1.13 -16.25 -15.67
CA LEU A 443 0.31 -15.97 -15.73
C LEU A 443 1.08 -16.53 -14.51
N HIS A 444 0.40 -16.80 -13.39
CA HIS A 444 1.02 -17.31 -12.18
C HIS A 444 0.94 -18.84 -12.02
N LEU A 445 -0.03 -19.49 -12.68
CA LEU A 445 -0.31 -20.92 -12.46
C LEU A 445 0.88 -21.85 -12.71
N LYS A 446 1.64 -21.60 -13.77
CA LYS A 446 2.81 -22.42 -14.11
C LYS A 446 3.86 -22.44 -13.01
N LYS A 447 4.10 -21.31 -12.35
CA LYS A 447 5.12 -21.19 -11.28
C LYS A 447 4.78 -22.07 -10.08
N VAL A 448 3.48 -22.20 -9.77
CA VAL A 448 3.01 -23.04 -8.67
C VAL A 448 2.66 -24.47 -9.10
N GLY A 449 2.97 -24.85 -10.33
CA GLY A 449 2.72 -26.20 -10.85
C GLY A 449 1.24 -26.54 -11.04
N ALA A 450 0.37 -25.54 -11.11
CA ALA A 450 -1.08 -25.77 -11.28
C ALA A 450 -1.43 -26.04 -12.75
N MET A 451 -2.29 -27.03 -12.99
CA MET A 451 -2.84 -27.38 -14.29
C MET A 451 -4.35 -27.15 -14.29
N LEU A 452 -4.83 -26.35 -15.24
CA LEU A 452 -6.26 -26.10 -15.40
C LEU A 452 -6.92 -27.26 -16.17
N THR A 453 -8.13 -27.62 -15.73
CA THR A 453 -9.02 -28.45 -16.53
C THR A 453 -9.62 -27.59 -17.65
N GLU A 454 -9.66 -28.13 -18.85
CA GLU A 454 -10.30 -27.49 -20.01
C GLU A 454 -11.74 -27.99 -20.16
N LEU A 455 -12.66 -27.05 -20.40
CA LEU A 455 -14.06 -27.37 -20.69
C LEU A 455 -14.20 -27.96 -22.10
N SER A 456 -15.05 -29.01 -22.27
CA SER A 456 -15.54 -29.34 -23.59
C SER A 456 -16.57 -28.29 -24.07
N GLU A 457 -16.90 -28.28 -25.35
CA GLU A 457 -17.94 -27.40 -25.90
C GLU A 457 -19.31 -27.67 -25.23
N GLU A 458 -19.63 -28.96 -24.98
CA GLU A 458 -20.85 -29.35 -24.30
C GLU A 458 -20.92 -28.86 -22.84
N GLN A 459 -19.78 -28.95 -22.12
CA GLN A 459 -19.68 -28.46 -20.74
C GLN A 459 -19.82 -26.93 -20.68
N ALA A 460 -19.13 -26.20 -21.58
CA ALA A 460 -19.23 -24.74 -21.67
C ALA A 460 -20.68 -24.33 -21.99
N ALA A 461 -21.31 -24.94 -22.95
CA ALA A 461 -22.71 -24.69 -23.30
C ALA A 461 -23.67 -25.00 -22.14
N TYR A 462 -23.46 -26.11 -21.40
CA TYR A 462 -24.31 -26.52 -20.28
C TYR A 462 -24.29 -25.48 -19.14
N ILE A 463 -23.15 -24.92 -18.81
CA ILE A 463 -23.02 -23.90 -17.75
C ILE A 463 -23.12 -22.47 -18.25
N GLY A 464 -23.29 -22.27 -19.57
CA GLY A 464 -23.52 -20.94 -20.18
C GLY A 464 -22.33 -20.00 -20.12
N VAL A 465 -21.09 -20.52 -20.18
CA VAL A 465 -19.86 -19.70 -20.19
C VAL A 465 -19.04 -19.93 -21.46
N PRO A 466 -18.22 -18.96 -21.89
CA PRO A 466 -17.25 -19.19 -22.97
C PRO A 466 -16.22 -20.25 -22.55
N LYS A 467 -15.82 -21.12 -23.49
CA LYS A 467 -14.81 -22.16 -23.21
C LYS A 467 -13.50 -21.63 -22.66
N GLN A 468 -13.12 -20.44 -23.07
CA GLN A 468 -11.86 -19.77 -22.68
C GLN A 468 -12.02 -18.76 -21.52
N GLY A 469 -13.23 -18.64 -20.98
CA GLY A 469 -13.57 -17.64 -19.96
C GLY A 469 -14.04 -16.30 -20.57
N PRO A 470 -14.40 -15.31 -19.75
CA PRO A 470 -14.40 -15.40 -18.30
C PRO A 470 -15.45 -16.38 -17.77
N TYR A 471 -15.08 -17.11 -16.71
CA TYR A 471 -15.94 -18.18 -16.16
C TYR A 471 -16.98 -17.68 -15.16
N LYS A 472 -16.82 -16.45 -14.68
CA LYS A 472 -17.71 -15.79 -13.73
C LYS A 472 -18.09 -14.39 -14.21
N PRO A 473 -19.30 -13.90 -13.92
CA PRO A 473 -19.68 -12.53 -14.22
C PRO A 473 -18.89 -11.54 -13.37
N ASP A 474 -18.83 -10.28 -13.80
CA ASP A 474 -18.09 -9.21 -13.09
C ASP A 474 -18.60 -8.98 -11.64
N THR A 475 -19.85 -9.31 -11.38
CA THR A 475 -20.47 -9.17 -10.05
C THR A 475 -20.15 -10.33 -9.10
N TYR A 476 -19.50 -11.41 -9.58
CA TYR A 476 -19.20 -12.56 -8.73
C TYR A 476 -18.18 -12.21 -7.65
N ARG A 477 -18.44 -12.63 -6.43
CA ARG A 477 -17.55 -12.49 -5.26
C ARG A 477 -16.95 -13.86 -4.92
N TYR A 478 -15.63 -13.98 -4.98
CA TYR A 478 -14.86 -15.19 -4.62
C TYR A 478 -14.75 -15.36 -3.10
#